data_0f4fde474d5408aeefec4dc453a04bb6
#
_entry.id   0f4fde474d5408aeefec4dc453a04bb6
#
_cell.length_a   1.000
_cell.length_b   1.000
_cell.length_c   1.000
_cell.angle_alpha   90.00
_cell.angle_beta   90.00
_cell.angle_gamma   90.00
#
_symmetry.space_group_name_H-M   'P 1'
#
loop_
_entity.id
_entity.type
_entity.pdbx_description
1 polymer ?
#
loop_
_entity_poly.entity_id
_entity_poly.type
_entity_poly.pdbx_seq_one_letter_code
_entity_poly.pdbx_strand_id
1 'polypeptide(L)'
;MAIQYLEFEKPIIELEQKIEELKTFNLGGFTNVGDEIKNLEAKKDKLTRDIFKDINRWQITQLSRHPLRPYTMDYIDLMTENFVELHGDRLFMDDKAVVGGFCFIKDSASGYKQRALIVGHQKGRNTKDKMCRNFGMPHPEGYRKAQRFFKLAEKYSIPIVTLIDTPGAYPGLGAEERGQSEAIAKTIYTLLNVSVPVISVVIGEGGSGGALAFGTGNTVLMMEYSVYSVISPEGCASILYKDISKTEDAANSLKLTAKDLLNDFKVIDGIIPEPLGGAHRDIKLASENLKKAILENIEEFKKYNKDDIRSERIKKFANY
;
A
#
# COMPACT_ATOMS: atom_id res chain seq x y z
N MET A 1 -3.22 -19.00 -17.92
CA MET A 1 -4.07 -18.28 -16.93
C MET A 1 -4.71 -17.11 -17.65
N ALA A 2 -6.00 -16.80 -17.38
CA ALA A 2 -6.62 -15.61 -17.96
C ALA A 2 -5.85 -14.35 -17.46
N ILE A 3 -5.53 -13.44 -18.38
CA ILE A 3 -4.90 -12.17 -18.02
C ILE A 3 -5.91 -11.36 -17.22
N GLN A 4 -5.58 -11.00 -15.99
CA GLN A 4 -6.42 -10.15 -15.15
C GLN A 4 -6.09 -8.68 -15.46
N TYR A 5 -7.07 -7.93 -15.93
CA TYR A 5 -6.96 -6.51 -16.27
C TYR A 5 -8.24 -5.76 -15.94
N LEU A 6 -8.17 -4.45 -15.82
CA LEU A 6 -9.32 -3.57 -15.65
C LEU A 6 -9.87 -3.16 -17.02
N GLU A 7 -11.16 -2.82 -17.11
CA GLU A 7 -11.81 -2.53 -18.38
C GLU A 7 -11.10 -1.44 -19.18
N PHE A 8 -10.64 -0.37 -18.51
CA PHE A 8 -9.91 0.72 -19.17
C PHE A 8 -8.47 0.34 -19.62
N GLU A 9 -7.92 -0.77 -19.13
CA GLU A 9 -6.61 -1.30 -19.56
C GLU A 9 -6.72 -2.18 -20.81
N LYS A 10 -7.92 -2.61 -21.20
CA LYS A 10 -8.14 -3.54 -22.31
C LYS A 10 -7.39 -3.17 -23.59
N PRO A 11 -7.41 -1.90 -24.07
CA PRO A 11 -6.65 -1.53 -25.29
C PRO A 11 -5.14 -1.71 -25.16
N ILE A 12 -4.60 -1.60 -23.95
CA ILE A 12 -3.17 -1.81 -23.67
C ILE A 12 -2.86 -3.31 -23.74
N ILE A 13 -3.71 -4.14 -23.14
CA ILE A 13 -3.56 -5.60 -23.14
C ILE A 13 -3.64 -6.18 -24.55
N GLU A 14 -4.54 -5.69 -25.40
CA GLU A 14 -4.64 -6.10 -26.79
C GLU A 14 -3.33 -5.84 -27.57
N LEU A 15 -2.67 -4.70 -27.32
CA LEU A 15 -1.37 -4.42 -27.90
C LEU A 15 -0.25 -5.30 -27.33
N GLU A 16 -0.29 -5.59 -26.03
CA GLU A 16 0.68 -6.49 -25.39
C GLU A 16 0.60 -7.91 -25.93
N GLN A 17 -0.61 -8.43 -26.11
CA GLN A 17 -0.84 -9.74 -26.74
C GLN A 17 -0.26 -9.79 -28.14
N LYS A 18 -0.53 -8.77 -28.94
CA LYS A 18 0.00 -8.69 -30.32
C LYS A 18 1.52 -8.63 -30.36
N ILE A 19 2.14 -7.87 -29.43
CA ILE A 19 3.60 -7.81 -29.30
C ILE A 19 4.18 -9.18 -28.95
N GLU A 20 3.54 -9.90 -28.02
CA GLU A 20 4.00 -11.22 -27.57
C GLU A 20 3.87 -12.27 -28.69
N GLU A 21 2.78 -12.24 -29.44
CA GLU A 21 2.59 -13.07 -30.64
C GLU A 21 3.75 -12.85 -31.64
N LEU A 22 4.05 -11.59 -31.97
CA LEU A 22 5.15 -11.25 -32.88
C LEU A 22 6.54 -11.66 -32.35
N LYS A 23 6.78 -11.52 -31.04
CA LYS A 23 8.02 -12.00 -30.40
C LYS A 23 8.15 -13.50 -30.52
N THR A 24 7.07 -14.23 -30.35
CA THR A 24 7.05 -15.70 -30.51
C THR A 24 7.32 -16.12 -31.95
N PHE A 25 6.74 -15.43 -32.95
CA PHE A 25 7.02 -15.66 -34.37
C PHE A 25 8.47 -15.35 -34.74
N ASN A 26 9.05 -14.29 -34.21
CA ASN A 26 10.44 -13.91 -34.43
C ASN A 26 11.45 -14.96 -33.93
N LEU A 27 11.15 -15.63 -32.82
CA LEU A 27 11.96 -16.73 -32.28
C LEU A 27 11.95 -17.94 -33.19
N GLY A 28 10.95 -18.11 -34.06
CA GLY A 28 10.88 -19.15 -35.10
C GLY A 28 11.74 -18.89 -36.31
N GLY A 29 12.42 -17.74 -36.45
CA GLY A 29 13.39 -17.44 -37.48
C GLY A 29 12.82 -17.09 -38.86
N PHE A 30 11.51 -16.84 -38.99
CA PHE A 30 10.83 -16.71 -40.29
C PHE A 30 10.74 -15.27 -40.83
N THR A 31 10.95 -14.23 -40.02
CA THR A 31 10.86 -12.82 -40.47
C THR A 31 11.57 -11.86 -39.50
N ASN A 32 12.20 -10.81 -40.07
CA ASN A 32 12.74 -9.72 -39.25
C ASN A 32 11.64 -8.74 -38.91
N VAL A 33 10.90 -9.01 -37.79
CA VAL A 33 9.81 -8.16 -37.27
C VAL A 33 10.27 -7.19 -36.17
N GLY A 34 11.60 -7.01 -35.98
CA GLY A 34 12.17 -6.20 -34.92
C GLY A 34 11.69 -4.75 -34.90
N ASP A 35 11.57 -4.13 -36.09
CA ASP A 35 11.11 -2.74 -36.21
C ASP A 35 9.60 -2.62 -35.97
N GLU A 36 8.82 -3.61 -36.39
CA GLU A 36 7.39 -3.67 -36.09
C GLU A 36 7.12 -3.80 -34.59
N ILE A 37 7.86 -4.67 -33.90
CA ILE A 37 7.79 -4.80 -32.42
C ILE A 37 8.10 -3.47 -31.74
N LYS A 38 9.19 -2.79 -32.13
CA LYS A 38 9.54 -1.47 -31.57
C LYS A 38 8.44 -0.42 -31.78
N ASN A 39 7.85 -0.40 -32.98
CA ASN A 39 6.76 0.53 -33.29
C ASN A 39 5.51 0.25 -32.42
N LEU A 40 5.17 -1.02 -32.22
CA LEU A 40 4.04 -1.42 -31.35
C LEU A 40 4.33 -1.13 -29.88
N GLU A 41 5.56 -1.34 -29.40
CA GLU A 41 5.96 -0.98 -28.03
C GLU A 41 5.84 0.54 -27.82
N ALA A 42 6.33 1.36 -28.75
CA ALA A 42 6.18 2.81 -28.68
C ALA A 42 4.70 3.26 -28.71
N LYS A 43 3.87 2.59 -29.54
CA LYS A 43 2.43 2.84 -29.59
C LYS A 43 1.73 2.45 -28.29
N LYS A 44 2.10 1.30 -27.70
CA LYS A 44 1.61 0.84 -26.41
C LYS A 44 1.94 1.85 -25.31
N ASP A 45 3.19 2.31 -25.23
CA ASP A 45 3.63 3.27 -24.22
C ASP A 45 2.92 4.63 -24.37
N LYS A 46 2.71 5.09 -25.59
CA LYS A 46 1.92 6.31 -25.85
C LYS A 46 0.48 6.13 -25.40
N LEU A 47 -0.16 5.04 -25.80
CA LEU A 47 -1.55 4.74 -25.41
C LEU A 47 -1.70 4.63 -23.89
N THR A 48 -0.74 3.98 -23.22
CA THR A 48 -0.75 3.88 -21.76
C THR A 48 -0.67 5.27 -21.10
N ARG A 49 0.24 6.15 -21.60
CA ARG A 49 0.32 7.53 -21.09
C ARG A 49 -0.98 8.30 -21.30
N ASP A 50 -1.59 8.16 -22.48
CA ASP A 50 -2.83 8.85 -22.81
C ASP A 50 -3.98 8.40 -21.92
N ILE A 51 -4.12 7.08 -21.67
CA ILE A 51 -5.15 6.53 -20.76
C ILE A 51 -4.88 6.97 -19.32
N PHE A 52 -3.66 6.81 -18.81
CA PHE A 52 -3.34 7.07 -17.40
C PHE A 52 -3.24 8.56 -17.05
N LYS A 53 -3.17 9.44 -18.05
CA LYS A 53 -3.23 10.89 -17.84
C LYS A 53 -4.57 11.35 -17.29
N ASP A 54 -5.65 10.71 -17.74
CA ASP A 54 -7.03 11.17 -17.49
C ASP A 54 -7.87 10.15 -16.69
N ILE A 55 -7.23 9.19 -15.99
CA ILE A 55 -7.96 8.24 -15.13
C ILE A 55 -8.68 8.96 -14.00
N ASN A 56 -9.95 8.60 -13.80
CA ASN A 56 -10.78 9.17 -12.75
C ASN A 56 -10.60 8.49 -11.39
N ARG A 57 -11.23 9.03 -10.33
CA ARG A 57 -11.12 8.52 -8.95
C ARG A 57 -11.61 7.09 -8.80
N TRP A 58 -12.64 6.70 -9.56
CA TRP A 58 -13.14 5.33 -9.54
C TRP A 58 -12.14 4.36 -10.19
N GLN A 59 -11.57 4.72 -11.34
CA GLN A 59 -10.53 3.93 -11.99
C GLN A 59 -9.27 3.78 -11.11
N ILE A 60 -8.87 4.84 -10.40
CA ILE A 60 -7.78 4.77 -9.41
C ILE A 60 -8.16 3.83 -8.27
N THR A 61 -9.42 3.85 -7.79
CA THR A 61 -9.90 2.92 -6.77
C THR A 61 -9.80 1.47 -7.25
N GLN A 62 -10.23 1.20 -8.48
CA GLN A 62 -10.10 -0.13 -9.08
C GLN A 62 -8.62 -0.55 -9.19
N LEU A 63 -7.74 0.37 -9.63
CA LEU A 63 -6.30 0.13 -9.75
C LEU A 63 -5.62 -0.14 -8.41
N SER A 64 -6.05 0.55 -7.34
CA SER A 64 -5.54 0.30 -5.97
C SER A 64 -5.83 -1.11 -5.48
N ARG A 65 -6.86 -1.76 -6.03
CA ARG A 65 -7.33 -3.12 -5.73
C ARG A 65 -6.95 -4.14 -6.80
N HIS A 66 -6.14 -3.73 -7.79
CA HIS A 66 -5.80 -4.60 -8.91
C HIS A 66 -5.21 -5.93 -8.41
N PRO A 67 -5.68 -7.10 -8.91
CA PRO A 67 -5.28 -8.42 -8.38
C PRO A 67 -3.78 -8.70 -8.45
N LEU A 68 -3.08 -8.07 -9.38
CA LEU A 68 -1.62 -8.19 -9.55
C LEU A 68 -0.84 -7.09 -8.83
N ARG A 69 -1.52 -6.15 -8.16
CA ARG A 69 -0.82 -5.10 -7.39
C ARG A 69 0.03 -5.74 -6.29
N PRO A 70 1.27 -5.25 -6.07
CA PRO A 70 2.14 -5.78 -5.03
C PRO A 70 1.53 -5.58 -3.64
N TYR A 71 1.67 -6.58 -2.78
CA TYR A 71 1.29 -6.54 -1.37
C TYR A 71 2.51 -6.34 -0.47
N THR A 72 2.30 -6.22 0.83
CA THR A 72 3.37 -5.97 1.81
C THR A 72 4.53 -6.95 1.69
N MET A 73 4.27 -8.26 1.58
CA MET A 73 5.34 -9.26 1.47
C MET A 73 6.13 -9.13 0.17
N ASP A 74 5.48 -8.80 -0.95
CA ASP A 74 6.16 -8.58 -2.23
C ASP A 74 7.19 -7.43 -2.12
N TYR A 75 6.81 -6.34 -1.43
CA TYR A 75 7.73 -5.23 -1.17
C TYR A 75 8.84 -5.60 -0.20
N ILE A 76 8.53 -6.34 0.89
CA ILE A 76 9.53 -6.82 1.84
C ILE A 76 10.59 -7.64 1.11
N ASP A 77 10.19 -8.59 0.28
CA ASP A 77 11.09 -9.47 -0.47
C ASP A 77 12.04 -8.70 -1.42
N LEU A 78 11.56 -7.60 -2.00
CA LEU A 78 12.34 -6.79 -2.97
C LEU A 78 13.20 -5.72 -2.29
N MET A 79 12.76 -5.15 -1.18
CA MET A 79 13.45 -4.01 -0.54
C MET A 79 14.41 -4.42 0.57
N THR A 80 14.26 -5.64 1.15
CA THR A 80 14.92 -5.95 2.40
C THR A 80 15.85 -7.15 2.33
N GLU A 81 16.77 -7.22 3.29
CA GLU A 81 17.62 -8.37 3.58
C GLU A 81 17.39 -8.83 5.02
N ASN A 82 17.55 -10.14 5.25
CA ASN A 82 17.45 -10.75 6.59
C ASN A 82 16.13 -10.40 7.32
N PHE A 83 15.02 -10.44 6.60
CA PHE A 83 13.71 -10.25 7.23
C PHE A 83 13.40 -11.40 8.19
N VAL A 84 13.13 -11.04 9.44
CA VAL A 84 12.74 -11.98 10.51
C VAL A 84 11.29 -11.67 10.87
N GLU A 85 10.35 -12.46 10.35
CA GLU A 85 8.94 -12.29 10.65
C GLU A 85 8.64 -12.62 12.11
N LEU A 86 7.81 -11.79 12.73
CA LEU A 86 7.33 -11.98 14.10
C LEU A 86 5.84 -12.31 14.08
N HIS A 87 5.44 -13.24 14.97
CA HIS A 87 4.08 -13.76 15.02
C HIS A 87 3.42 -13.57 16.38
N GLY A 88 2.08 -13.49 16.37
CA GLY A 88 1.22 -13.52 17.53
C GLY A 88 1.17 -12.23 18.36
N ASP A 89 0.04 -12.02 19.00
CA ASP A 89 -0.20 -10.89 19.88
C ASP A 89 0.30 -11.12 21.31
N ARG A 90 0.67 -12.34 21.66
CA ARG A 90 1.05 -12.81 23.01
C ARG A 90 -0.10 -12.77 24.03
N LEU A 91 -1.34 -12.71 23.57
CA LEU A 91 -2.55 -12.71 24.39
C LEU A 91 -3.52 -13.82 23.99
N PHE A 92 -3.88 -13.90 22.71
CA PHE A 92 -4.88 -14.84 22.21
C PHE A 92 -4.37 -15.66 21.02
N MET A 93 -4.03 -15.02 19.90
CA MET A 93 -3.59 -15.73 18.70
C MET A 93 -2.76 -14.87 17.74
N ASP A 94 -2.39 -15.43 16.60
CA ASP A 94 -1.83 -14.70 15.47
C ASP A 94 -2.92 -14.30 14.49
N ASP A 95 -2.72 -13.17 13.80
CA ASP A 95 -3.53 -12.73 12.68
C ASP A 95 -2.67 -12.57 11.42
N LYS A 96 -2.95 -13.37 10.41
CA LYS A 96 -2.20 -13.38 9.14
C LYS A 96 -2.55 -12.23 8.21
N ALA A 97 -3.58 -11.43 8.52
CA ALA A 97 -3.88 -10.20 7.80
C ALA A 97 -2.88 -9.08 8.11
N VAL A 98 -2.12 -9.20 9.20
CA VAL A 98 -1.00 -8.32 9.54
C VAL A 98 0.28 -9.12 9.53
N VAL A 99 1.26 -8.69 8.75
CA VAL A 99 2.61 -9.25 8.70
C VAL A 99 3.60 -8.21 9.19
N GLY A 100 4.71 -8.64 9.78
CA GLY A 100 5.73 -7.70 10.19
C GLY A 100 6.93 -8.36 10.85
N GLY A 101 8.05 -7.66 10.81
CA GLY A 101 9.30 -8.16 11.32
C GLY A 101 10.43 -7.15 11.20
N PHE A 102 11.57 -7.52 11.75
CA PHE A 102 12.81 -6.75 11.65
C PHE A 102 13.60 -7.14 10.41
N CYS A 103 14.22 -6.15 9.78
CA CYS A 103 14.98 -6.33 8.56
C CYS A 103 16.06 -5.26 8.40
N PHE A 104 16.83 -5.40 7.33
CA PHE A 104 17.67 -4.33 6.80
C PHE A 104 17.12 -3.88 5.45
N ILE A 105 16.82 -2.59 5.31
CA ILE A 105 16.54 -1.97 4.02
C ILE A 105 17.89 -1.56 3.44
N LYS A 106 18.20 -2.05 2.23
CA LYS A 106 19.47 -1.79 1.57
C LYS A 106 19.34 -0.63 0.60
N ASP A 107 20.13 0.42 0.79
CA ASP A 107 20.33 1.42 -0.24
C ASP A 107 21.22 0.86 -1.34
N SER A 108 20.66 0.69 -2.52
CA SER A 108 21.36 0.12 -3.67
C SER A 108 22.48 1.00 -4.20
N ALA A 109 22.42 2.31 -3.95
CA ALA A 109 23.41 3.26 -4.43
C ALA A 109 24.66 3.33 -3.51
N SER A 110 24.44 3.40 -2.20
CA SER A 110 25.52 3.55 -1.23
C SER A 110 25.99 2.25 -0.59
N GLY A 111 25.20 1.17 -0.72
CA GLY A 111 25.42 -0.09 0.00
C GLY A 111 25.09 -0.02 1.50
N TYR A 112 24.61 1.13 1.99
CA TYR A 112 24.18 1.32 3.37
C TYR A 112 22.99 0.43 3.72
N LYS A 113 22.97 -0.13 4.93
CA LYS A 113 21.91 -0.98 5.44
C LYS A 113 21.21 -0.30 6.61
N GLN A 114 19.98 0.15 6.38
CA GLN A 114 19.14 0.74 7.43
C GLN A 114 18.38 -0.35 8.16
N ARG A 115 18.57 -0.51 9.47
CA ARG A 115 17.69 -1.35 10.30
C ARG A 115 16.30 -0.75 10.34
N ALA A 116 15.27 -1.57 10.17
CA ALA A 116 13.88 -1.15 10.24
C ALA A 116 12.99 -2.26 10.82
N LEU A 117 11.90 -1.86 11.44
CA LEU A 117 10.72 -2.68 11.61
C LEU A 117 9.77 -2.37 10.45
N ILE A 118 9.37 -3.37 9.69
CA ILE A 118 8.27 -3.23 8.72
C ILE A 118 7.07 -3.98 9.24
N VAL A 119 5.91 -3.33 9.25
CA VAL A 119 4.61 -3.91 9.62
C VAL A 119 3.58 -3.48 8.58
N GLY A 120 2.79 -4.41 8.04
CA GLY A 120 1.78 -4.02 7.05
C GLY A 120 0.64 -5.01 6.93
N HIS A 121 -0.37 -4.57 6.19
CA HIS A 121 -1.50 -5.42 5.85
C HIS A 121 -1.12 -6.35 4.70
N GLN A 122 -1.58 -7.59 4.78
CA GLN A 122 -1.34 -8.59 3.76
C GLN A 122 -2.65 -9.18 3.25
N LYS A 123 -2.92 -8.97 1.98
CA LYS A 123 -3.99 -9.63 1.24
C LYS A 123 -3.50 -10.97 0.67
N GLY A 124 -4.42 -11.85 0.36
CA GLY A 124 -4.10 -13.14 -0.29
C GLY A 124 -4.20 -13.08 -1.81
N ARG A 125 -3.45 -13.95 -2.50
CA ARG A 125 -3.47 -14.06 -3.96
C ARG A 125 -4.61 -14.97 -4.46
N ASN A 126 -4.74 -16.14 -3.89
CA ASN A 126 -5.80 -17.12 -4.23
C ASN A 126 -6.87 -17.16 -3.14
N THR A 127 -7.99 -17.84 -3.39
CA THR A 127 -9.13 -17.90 -2.47
C THR A 127 -8.76 -18.42 -1.08
N LYS A 128 -7.94 -19.48 -0.99
CA LYS A 128 -7.50 -20.06 0.28
C LYS A 128 -6.65 -19.07 1.08
N ASP A 129 -5.71 -18.40 0.41
CA ASP A 129 -4.84 -17.40 1.04
C ASP A 129 -5.65 -16.15 1.45
N LYS A 130 -6.58 -15.68 0.61
CA LYS A 130 -7.49 -14.59 0.95
C LYS A 130 -8.31 -14.88 2.21
N MET A 131 -8.89 -16.08 2.31
CA MET A 131 -9.63 -16.50 3.51
C MET A 131 -8.72 -16.56 4.74
N CYS A 132 -7.52 -17.10 4.61
CA CYS A 132 -6.55 -17.21 5.69
C CYS A 132 -6.08 -15.85 6.24
N ARG A 133 -6.10 -14.81 5.38
CA ARG A 133 -5.72 -13.43 5.69
C ARG A 133 -6.91 -12.50 5.84
N ASN A 134 -8.10 -13.04 6.03
CA ASN A 134 -9.35 -12.27 6.20
C ASN A 134 -9.52 -11.17 5.12
N PHE A 135 -9.10 -11.46 3.88
CA PHE A 135 -9.13 -10.49 2.75
C PHE A 135 -8.35 -9.19 3.02
N GLY A 136 -7.34 -9.23 3.90
CA GLY A 136 -6.59 -8.06 4.33
C GLY A 136 -7.26 -7.25 5.43
N MET A 137 -8.31 -7.76 6.06
CA MET A 137 -9.02 -7.13 7.18
C MET A 137 -8.54 -7.69 8.52
N PRO A 138 -7.79 -6.93 9.33
CA PRO A 138 -7.28 -7.45 10.59
C PRO A 138 -8.37 -7.66 11.65
N HIS A 139 -8.22 -8.74 12.39
CA HIS A 139 -8.86 -8.97 13.69
C HIS A 139 -8.13 -8.18 14.81
N PRO A 140 -8.70 -8.10 16.03
CA PRO A 140 -8.05 -7.43 17.18
C PRO A 140 -6.62 -7.92 17.44
N GLU A 141 -6.36 -9.20 17.19
CA GLU A 141 -5.06 -9.85 17.36
C GLU A 141 -3.99 -9.25 16.42
N GLY A 142 -4.37 -8.86 15.20
CA GLY A 142 -3.46 -8.20 14.25
C GLY A 142 -3.02 -6.82 14.75
N TYR A 143 -3.94 -6.04 15.30
CA TYR A 143 -3.64 -4.74 15.90
C TYR A 143 -2.78 -4.88 17.15
N ARG A 144 -3.09 -5.83 18.05
CA ARG A 144 -2.30 -6.09 19.26
C ARG A 144 -0.89 -6.60 18.92
N LYS A 145 -0.77 -7.44 17.87
CA LYS A 145 0.52 -7.87 17.32
C LYS A 145 1.36 -6.66 16.89
N ALA A 146 0.77 -5.72 16.14
CA ALA A 146 1.45 -4.50 15.71
C ALA A 146 1.90 -3.64 16.91
N GLN A 147 1.05 -3.44 17.93
CA GLN A 147 1.42 -2.72 19.16
C GLN A 147 2.67 -3.32 19.82
N ARG A 148 2.74 -4.66 19.89
CA ARG A 148 3.91 -5.35 20.43
C ARG A 148 5.17 -5.06 19.61
N PHE A 149 5.06 -5.06 18.28
CA PHE A 149 6.18 -4.77 17.40
C PHE A 149 6.65 -3.33 17.52
N PHE A 150 5.74 -2.37 17.59
CA PHE A 150 6.06 -0.96 17.78
C PHE A 150 6.84 -0.71 19.08
N LYS A 151 6.42 -1.33 20.19
CA LYS A 151 7.13 -1.25 21.47
C LYS A 151 8.52 -1.90 21.41
N LEU A 152 8.68 -3.00 20.65
CA LEU A 152 9.99 -3.59 20.43
C LEU A 152 10.91 -2.69 19.62
N ALA A 153 10.40 -2.08 18.56
CA ALA A 153 11.16 -1.14 17.73
C ALA A 153 11.62 0.08 18.55
N GLU A 154 10.73 0.64 19.36
CA GLU A 154 11.07 1.72 20.29
C GLU A 154 12.17 1.31 21.26
N LYS A 155 12.03 0.14 21.91
CA LYS A 155 13.02 -0.39 22.86
C LYS A 155 14.44 -0.47 22.27
N TYR A 156 14.52 -0.86 20.99
CA TYR A 156 15.81 -0.99 20.29
C TYR A 156 16.19 0.22 19.44
N SER A 157 15.42 1.32 19.53
CA SER A 157 15.63 2.55 18.75
C SER A 157 15.74 2.26 17.25
N ILE A 158 14.78 1.49 16.73
CA ILE A 158 14.67 1.09 15.31
C ILE A 158 13.50 1.84 14.68
N PRO A 159 13.68 2.51 13.53
CA PRO A 159 12.59 3.15 12.80
C PRO A 159 11.50 2.16 12.41
N ILE A 160 10.27 2.64 12.36
CA ILE A 160 9.08 1.88 12.01
C ILE A 160 8.62 2.30 10.62
N VAL A 161 8.32 1.32 9.76
CA VAL A 161 7.65 1.51 8.48
C VAL A 161 6.33 0.76 8.53
N THR A 162 5.22 1.43 8.26
CA THR A 162 3.92 0.79 8.13
C THR A 162 3.46 0.80 6.69
N LEU A 163 3.07 -0.37 6.15
CA LEU A 163 2.55 -0.53 4.80
C LEU A 163 1.05 -0.82 4.86
N ILE A 164 0.25 0.09 4.35
CA ILE A 164 -1.21 0.08 4.49
C ILE A 164 -1.84 -0.43 3.20
N ASP A 165 -2.54 -1.57 3.30
CA ASP A 165 -3.33 -2.15 2.21
C ASP A 165 -4.49 -2.98 2.75
N THR A 166 -5.54 -2.31 3.21
CA THR A 166 -6.73 -2.94 3.82
C THR A 166 -8.02 -2.25 3.40
N PRO A 167 -9.10 -2.98 3.13
CA PRO A 167 -10.43 -2.38 2.97
C PRO A 167 -11.01 -1.87 4.31
N GLY A 168 -10.43 -2.27 5.45
CA GLY A 168 -10.87 -1.89 6.79
C GLY A 168 -10.56 -2.96 7.83
N ALA A 169 -11.00 -2.73 9.06
CA ALA A 169 -10.95 -3.74 10.11
C ALA A 169 -12.01 -4.83 9.88
N TYR A 170 -11.76 -6.06 10.33
CA TYR A 170 -12.71 -7.16 10.20
C TYR A 170 -14.00 -6.86 10.99
N PRO A 171 -15.19 -6.87 10.33
CA PRO A 171 -16.43 -6.40 10.93
C PRO A 171 -17.26 -7.51 11.61
N GLY A 172 -16.70 -8.71 11.80
CA GLY A 172 -17.44 -9.85 12.33
C GLY A 172 -17.61 -9.82 13.84
N LEU A 173 -18.70 -10.49 14.33
CA LEU A 173 -19.06 -10.56 15.76
C LEU A 173 -17.87 -10.98 16.64
N GLY A 174 -17.13 -12.01 16.25
CA GLY A 174 -15.98 -12.46 17.04
C GLY A 174 -14.85 -11.42 17.16
N ALA A 175 -14.73 -10.46 16.24
CA ALA A 175 -13.81 -9.34 16.38
C ALA A 175 -14.34 -8.31 17.40
N GLU A 176 -15.64 -8.01 17.36
CA GLU A 176 -16.27 -7.12 18.35
C GLU A 176 -16.17 -7.69 19.76
N GLU A 177 -16.47 -8.97 19.95
CA GLU A 177 -16.36 -9.68 21.24
C GLU A 177 -14.94 -9.64 21.82
N ARG A 178 -13.91 -9.61 20.98
CA ARG A 178 -12.50 -9.52 21.40
C ARG A 178 -11.94 -8.10 21.41
N GLY A 179 -12.80 -7.07 21.27
CA GLY A 179 -12.46 -5.67 21.45
C GLY A 179 -11.79 -5.03 20.22
N GLN A 180 -12.42 -5.11 19.03
CA GLN A 180 -11.90 -4.56 17.77
C GLN A 180 -11.61 -3.06 17.88
N SER A 181 -12.57 -2.27 18.38
CA SER A 181 -12.42 -0.82 18.51
C SER A 181 -11.33 -0.43 19.52
N GLU A 182 -11.24 -1.15 20.66
CA GLU A 182 -10.16 -0.94 21.64
C GLU A 182 -8.79 -1.24 21.02
N ALA A 183 -8.67 -2.36 20.31
CA ALA A 183 -7.43 -2.75 19.69
C ALA A 183 -6.94 -1.73 18.63
N ILE A 184 -7.86 -1.19 17.82
CA ILE A 184 -7.57 -0.10 16.88
C ILE A 184 -7.12 1.16 17.63
N ALA A 185 -7.92 1.65 18.59
CA ALA A 185 -7.61 2.86 19.34
C ALA A 185 -6.26 2.77 20.08
N LYS A 186 -5.99 1.60 20.69
CA LYS A 186 -4.71 1.33 21.36
C LYS A 186 -3.52 1.31 20.41
N THR A 187 -3.74 0.85 19.18
CA THR A 187 -2.68 0.84 18.14
C THR A 187 -2.36 2.25 17.70
N ILE A 188 -3.36 3.09 17.44
CA ILE A 188 -3.19 4.52 17.18
C ILE A 188 -2.42 5.19 18.33
N TYR A 189 -2.89 5.00 19.56
CA TYR A 189 -2.24 5.55 20.74
C TYR A 189 -0.78 5.10 20.86
N THR A 190 -0.50 3.80 20.64
CA THR A 190 0.86 3.26 20.73
C THR A 190 1.75 3.89 19.66
N LEU A 191 1.27 3.94 18.40
CA LEU A 191 2.05 4.48 17.29
C LEU A 191 2.32 5.98 17.45
N LEU A 192 1.35 6.75 17.98
CA LEU A 192 1.54 8.17 18.29
C LEU A 192 2.60 8.40 19.38
N ASN A 193 2.74 7.48 20.33
CA ASN A 193 3.60 7.68 21.50
C ASN A 193 5.01 7.09 21.40
N VAL A 194 5.32 6.24 20.40
CA VAL A 194 6.69 5.74 20.24
C VAL A 194 7.66 6.88 19.90
N SER A 195 8.88 6.80 20.43
CA SER A 195 9.92 7.82 20.32
C SER A 195 10.91 7.55 19.17
N VAL A 196 10.53 6.72 18.20
CA VAL A 196 11.30 6.44 16.99
C VAL A 196 10.56 6.99 15.75
N PRO A 197 11.28 7.26 14.64
CA PRO A 197 10.65 7.66 13.39
C PRO A 197 9.63 6.62 12.91
N VAL A 198 8.48 7.09 12.45
CA VAL A 198 7.41 6.27 11.87
C VAL A 198 7.09 6.81 10.48
N ILE A 199 7.28 5.98 9.47
CA ILE A 199 6.95 6.27 8.07
C ILE A 199 5.77 5.39 7.69
N SER A 200 4.61 5.99 7.48
CA SER A 200 3.38 5.29 7.07
C SER A 200 3.16 5.44 5.57
N VAL A 201 2.93 4.34 4.87
CA VAL A 201 2.73 4.38 3.41
C VAL A 201 1.47 3.60 3.02
N VAL A 202 0.55 4.26 2.34
CA VAL A 202 -0.58 3.57 1.69
C VAL A 202 -0.12 3.01 0.36
N ILE A 203 -0.04 1.67 0.26
CA ILE A 203 0.49 0.97 -0.92
C ILE A 203 -0.62 0.46 -1.86
N GLY A 204 -1.86 0.41 -1.40
CA GLY A 204 -3.02 -0.03 -2.16
C GLY A 204 -4.27 0.72 -1.70
N GLU A 205 -5.13 0.07 -0.95
CA GLU A 205 -6.28 0.75 -0.35
C GLU A 205 -6.11 0.93 1.17
N GLY A 206 -6.46 2.12 1.65
CA GLY A 206 -6.48 2.46 3.07
C GLY A 206 -7.90 2.72 3.55
N GLY A 207 -8.55 1.69 4.11
CA GLY A 207 -9.95 1.77 4.54
C GLY A 207 -10.11 2.04 6.03
N SER A 208 -10.87 3.12 6.36
CA SER A 208 -11.44 3.38 7.67
C SER A 208 -10.44 3.32 8.84
N GLY A 209 -10.91 2.97 10.04
CA GLY A 209 -10.09 2.82 11.25
C GLY A 209 -9.02 1.75 11.15
N GLY A 210 -9.24 0.72 10.30
CA GLY A 210 -8.24 -0.31 10.03
C GLY A 210 -6.95 0.24 9.44
N ALA A 211 -7.07 1.13 8.47
CA ALA A 211 -5.94 1.82 7.87
C ALA A 211 -5.36 2.90 8.82
N LEU A 212 -6.23 3.66 9.51
CA LEU A 212 -5.80 4.72 10.44
C LEU A 212 -4.92 4.19 11.57
N ALA A 213 -5.17 2.95 12.03
CA ALA A 213 -4.36 2.31 13.06
C ALA A 213 -2.86 2.21 12.70
N PHE A 214 -2.54 2.20 11.41
CA PHE A 214 -1.19 2.16 10.86
C PHE A 214 -0.77 3.48 10.20
N GLY A 215 -1.69 4.45 10.10
CA GLY A 215 -1.51 5.71 9.35
C GLY A 215 -1.01 6.89 10.17
N THR A 216 -0.73 6.72 11.46
CA THR A 216 -0.34 7.83 12.35
C THR A 216 1.18 8.01 12.44
N GLY A 217 1.85 8.09 11.28
CA GLY A 217 3.29 8.29 11.17
C GLY A 217 3.77 9.75 11.27
N ASN A 218 5.05 9.96 11.52
CA ASN A 218 5.69 11.27 11.35
C ASN A 218 5.54 11.74 9.89
N THR A 219 5.79 10.82 8.97
CA THR A 219 5.53 11.02 7.55
C THR A 219 4.46 10.05 7.09
N VAL A 220 3.46 10.54 6.39
CA VAL A 220 2.39 9.75 5.76
C VAL A 220 2.50 9.91 4.24
N LEU A 221 2.82 8.84 3.55
CA LEU A 221 2.98 8.82 2.11
C LEU A 221 1.90 7.94 1.47
N MET A 222 1.63 8.18 0.20
CA MET A 222 0.77 7.32 -0.62
C MET A 222 1.46 6.97 -1.94
N MET A 223 1.30 5.73 -2.39
CA MET A 223 1.61 5.38 -3.77
C MET A 223 0.64 6.13 -4.70
N GLU A 224 1.09 6.49 -5.90
CA GLU A 224 0.36 7.38 -6.84
C GLU A 224 -1.07 6.92 -7.14
N TYR A 225 -1.26 5.60 -7.31
CA TYR A 225 -2.57 5.00 -7.60
C TYR A 225 -3.13 4.22 -6.41
N SER A 226 -2.83 4.67 -5.19
CA SER A 226 -3.48 4.20 -3.97
C SER A 226 -4.63 5.11 -3.57
N VAL A 227 -5.50 4.61 -2.68
CA VAL A 227 -6.64 5.36 -2.14
C VAL A 227 -6.66 5.28 -0.61
N TYR A 228 -7.14 6.36 0.04
CA TYR A 228 -7.26 6.40 1.49
C TYR A 228 -8.56 7.12 1.86
N SER A 229 -9.46 6.43 2.57
CA SER A 229 -10.81 6.94 2.85
C SER A 229 -11.41 6.31 4.10
N VAL A 230 -12.35 7.03 4.72
CA VAL A 230 -13.13 6.55 5.86
C VAL A 230 -14.10 5.41 5.49
N ILE A 231 -14.50 5.34 4.21
CA ILE A 231 -15.46 4.36 3.69
C ILE A 231 -15.14 4.05 2.23
N SER A 232 -15.50 2.85 1.78
CA SER A 232 -15.39 2.52 0.35
C SER A 232 -16.42 3.29 -0.49
N PRO A 233 -16.14 3.57 -1.78
CA PRO A 233 -17.13 4.20 -2.67
C PRO A 233 -18.45 3.43 -2.74
N GLU A 234 -18.41 2.09 -2.74
CA GLU A 234 -19.59 1.24 -2.74
C GLU A 234 -20.40 1.41 -1.44
N GLY A 235 -19.72 1.43 -0.29
CA GLY A 235 -20.36 1.68 1.00
C GLY A 235 -20.98 3.08 1.08
N CYS A 236 -20.27 4.09 0.60
CA CYS A 236 -20.77 5.45 0.51
C CYS A 236 -22.01 5.54 -0.41
N ALA A 237 -21.95 4.92 -1.59
CA ALA A 237 -23.07 4.89 -2.51
C ALA A 237 -24.31 4.22 -1.89
N SER A 238 -24.12 3.08 -1.24
CA SER A 238 -25.19 2.35 -0.57
C SER A 238 -25.86 3.16 0.56
N ILE A 239 -25.07 3.86 1.38
CA ILE A 239 -25.58 4.59 2.56
C ILE A 239 -26.19 5.93 2.16
N LEU A 240 -25.47 6.75 1.37
CA LEU A 240 -25.89 8.12 1.06
C LEU A 240 -26.86 8.19 -0.11
N TYR A 241 -26.59 7.46 -1.19
CA TYR A 241 -27.43 7.48 -2.38
C TYR A 241 -28.49 6.38 -2.39
N LYS A 242 -28.39 5.37 -1.52
CA LYS A 242 -29.23 4.17 -1.49
C LYS A 242 -29.28 3.43 -2.83
N ASP A 243 -28.20 3.59 -3.61
CA ASP A 243 -28.06 3.05 -4.96
C ASP A 243 -26.59 2.75 -5.26
N ILE A 244 -26.24 1.47 -5.35
CA ILE A 244 -24.88 1.01 -5.61
C ILE A 244 -24.37 1.39 -7.02
N SER A 245 -25.27 1.67 -7.97
CA SER A 245 -24.87 2.14 -9.30
C SER A 245 -24.20 3.52 -9.26
N LYS A 246 -24.36 4.27 -8.16
CA LYS A 246 -23.74 5.57 -7.88
C LYS A 246 -22.31 5.48 -7.28
N THR A 247 -21.68 4.31 -7.38
CA THR A 247 -20.32 4.10 -6.82
C THR A 247 -19.29 5.06 -7.39
N GLU A 248 -19.34 5.34 -8.69
CA GLU A 248 -18.42 6.29 -9.33
C GLU A 248 -18.67 7.73 -8.85
N ASP A 249 -19.93 8.15 -8.73
CA ASP A 249 -20.30 9.46 -8.18
C ASP A 249 -19.80 9.58 -6.72
N ALA A 250 -19.93 8.50 -5.94
CA ALA A 250 -19.42 8.44 -4.57
C ALA A 250 -17.89 8.55 -4.53
N ALA A 251 -17.15 7.85 -5.40
CA ALA A 251 -15.71 7.96 -5.49
C ALA A 251 -15.25 9.39 -5.82
N ASN A 252 -15.95 10.03 -6.75
CA ASN A 252 -15.68 11.42 -7.12
C ASN A 252 -15.93 12.41 -5.97
N SER A 253 -16.99 12.17 -5.18
CA SER A 253 -17.37 13.02 -4.04
C SER A 253 -16.43 12.83 -2.84
N LEU A 254 -15.95 11.62 -2.60
CA LEU A 254 -15.06 11.29 -1.49
C LEU A 254 -13.66 11.87 -1.62
N LYS A 255 -13.20 12.20 -2.83
CA LYS A 255 -11.85 12.76 -3.06
C LYS A 255 -10.76 11.96 -2.35
N LEU A 256 -10.67 10.67 -2.65
CA LEU A 256 -9.90 9.67 -1.87
C LEU A 256 -8.52 9.32 -2.46
N THR A 257 -8.13 9.97 -3.56
CA THR A 257 -6.85 9.70 -4.24
C THR A 257 -5.67 10.41 -3.58
N ALA A 258 -4.45 9.95 -3.84
CA ALA A 258 -3.25 10.58 -3.32
C ALA A 258 -3.16 12.08 -3.67
N LYS A 259 -3.56 12.47 -4.88
CA LYS A 259 -3.57 13.88 -5.32
C LYS A 259 -4.58 14.72 -4.51
N ASP A 260 -5.78 14.20 -4.27
CA ASP A 260 -6.80 14.88 -3.47
C ASP A 260 -6.33 15.07 -2.02
N LEU A 261 -5.75 14.01 -1.42
CA LEU A 261 -5.33 14.05 -0.02
C LEU A 261 -4.10 14.93 0.21
N LEU A 262 -3.22 15.06 -0.78
CA LEU A 262 -2.08 15.96 -0.70
C LEU A 262 -2.49 17.42 -0.92
N ASN A 263 -3.27 17.69 -1.96
CA ASN A 263 -3.50 19.06 -2.41
C ASN A 263 -4.73 19.71 -1.74
N ASP A 264 -5.84 18.96 -1.65
CA ASP A 264 -7.12 19.51 -1.14
C ASP A 264 -7.20 19.40 0.38
N PHE A 265 -6.91 18.19 0.94
CA PHE A 265 -7.05 17.94 2.37
C PHE A 265 -5.77 18.11 3.18
N LYS A 266 -4.60 18.00 2.55
CA LYS A 266 -3.27 18.13 3.21
C LYS A 266 -3.07 17.16 4.37
N VAL A 267 -3.63 15.94 4.25
CA VAL A 267 -3.54 14.90 5.28
C VAL A 267 -2.42 13.88 5.02
N ILE A 268 -1.73 14.00 3.88
CA ILE A 268 -0.51 13.24 3.58
C ILE A 268 0.63 14.19 3.24
N ASP A 269 1.87 13.72 3.37
CA ASP A 269 3.08 14.53 3.20
C ASP A 269 3.69 14.39 1.80
N GLY A 270 3.33 13.33 1.07
CA GLY A 270 3.89 13.14 -0.27
C GLY A 270 3.30 11.96 -1.03
N ILE A 271 3.57 11.95 -2.32
CA ILE A 271 3.16 10.90 -3.26
C ILE A 271 4.41 10.19 -3.78
N ILE A 272 4.40 8.87 -3.73
CA ILE A 272 5.44 8.02 -4.30
C ILE A 272 5.02 7.68 -5.73
N PRO A 273 5.80 8.06 -6.75
CA PRO A 273 5.44 7.80 -8.14
C PRO A 273 5.44 6.31 -8.44
N GLU A 274 4.47 5.88 -9.23
CA GLU A 274 4.38 4.50 -9.72
C GLU A 274 4.90 4.38 -11.15
N PRO A 275 5.30 3.18 -11.58
CA PRO A 275 5.60 2.90 -12.97
C PRO A 275 4.43 3.25 -13.89
N LEU A 276 4.71 3.53 -15.15
CA LEU A 276 3.68 3.77 -16.15
C LEU A 276 2.69 2.60 -16.22
N GLY A 277 1.43 2.87 -15.96
CA GLY A 277 0.38 1.86 -15.89
C GLY A 277 0.18 1.24 -14.50
N GLY A 278 0.90 1.70 -13.46
CA GLY A 278 0.74 1.27 -12.07
C GLY A 278 1.78 0.27 -11.57
N ALA A 279 1.81 0.06 -10.25
CA ALA A 279 2.82 -0.76 -9.57
C ALA A 279 2.85 -2.24 -10.03
N HIS A 280 1.75 -2.78 -10.51
CA HIS A 280 1.65 -4.15 -11.02
C HIS A 280 2.35 -4.35 -12.38
N ARG A 281 2.64 -3.27 -13.12
CA ARG A 281 3.33 -3.31 -14.41
C ARG A 281 4.85 -3.47 -14.26
N ASP A 282 5.42 -2.87 -13.24
CA ASP A 282 6.84 -3.01 -12.88
C ASP A 282 7.00 -2.95 -11.36
N ILE A 283 6.88 -4.12 -10.73
CA ILE A 283 7.00 -4.26 -9.27
C ILE A 283 8.40 -3.87 -8.77
N LYS A 284 9.44 -4.06 -9.59
CA LYS A 284 10.82 -3.72 -9.19
C LYS A 284 10.99 -2.21 -9.11
N LEU A 285 10.57 -1.48 -10.15
CA LEU A 285 10.63 -0.03 -10.16
C LEU A 285 9.73 0.57 -9.06
N ALA A 286 8.51 0.04 -8.87
CA ALA A 286 7.63 0.46 -7.77
C ALA A 286 8.29 0.25 -6.40
N SER A 287 8.97 -0.88 -6.21
CA SER A 287 9.70 -1.20 -4.98
C SER A 287 10.91 -0.29 -4.75
N GLU A 288 11.68 0.03 -5.80
CA GLU A 288 12.80 0.97 -5.70
C GLU A 288 12.33 2.38 -5.35
N ASN A 289 11.23 2.86 -5.94
CA ASN A 289 10.65 4.16 -5.61
C ASN A 289 10.17 4.20 -4.16
N LEU A 290 9.47 3.16 -3.71
CA LEU A 290 9.03 3.02 -2.32
C LEU A 290 10.21 2.99 -1.35
N LYS A 291 11.21 2.16 -1.63
CA LYS A 291 12.44 2.04 -0.83
C LYS A 291 13.16 3.37 -0.68
N LYS A 292 13.35 4.08 -1.80
CA LYS A 292 14.00 5.40 -1.83
C LYS A 292 13.25 6.38 -0.93
N ALA A 293 11.94 6.50 -1.10
CA ALA A 293 11.12 7.40 -0.29
C ALA A 293 11.19 7.07 1.22
N ILE A 294 11.17 5.79 1.59
CA ILE A 294 11.32 5.36 2.98
C ILE A 294 12.69 5.76 3.54
N LEU A 295 13.78 5.49 2.83
CA LEU A 295 15.14 5.79 3.29
C LEU A 295 15.37 7.30 3.44
N GLU A 296 14.93 8.11 2.48
CA GLU A 296 15.02 9.57 2.54
C GLU A 296 14.31 10.14 3.78
N ASN A 297 13.09 9.66 4.06
CA ASN A 297 12.33 10.09 5.22
C ASN A 297 12.94 9.61 6.55
N ILE A 298 13.48 8.40 6.63
CA ILE A 298 14.19 7.93 7.84
C ILE A 298 15.43 8.80 8.09
N GLU A 299 16.18 9.12 7.03
CA GLU A 299 17.39 9.94 7.13
C GLU A 299 17.09 11.35 7.67
N GLU A 300 15.97 11.93 7.24
CA GLU A 300 15.55 13.25 7.73
C GLU A 300 15.37 13.28 9.26
N PHE A 301 14.84 12.21 9.85
CA PHE A 301 14.60 12.14 11.29
C PHE A 301 15.85 11.84 12.13
N LYS A 302 17.01 11.53 11.54
CA LYS A 302 18.27 11.32 12.31
C LYS A 302 18.75 12.57 13.02
N LYS A 303 18.35 13.76 12.58
CA LYS A 303 18.69 15.05 13.19
C LYS A 303 17.86 15.39 14.44
N TYR A 304 16.76 14.65 14.69
CA TYR A 304 15.84 14.90 15.80
C TYR A 304 16.15 14.00 16.99
N ASN A 305 15.95 14.51 18.20
CA ASN A 305 15.95 13.68 19.39
C ASN A 305 14.61 12.93 19.56
N LYS A 306 14.58 11.97 20.50
CA LYS A 306 13.41 11.09 20.71
C LYS A 306 12.13 11.84 21.10
N ASP A 307 12.26 12.88 21.93
CA ASP A 307 11.11 13.65 22.41
C ASP A 307 10.56 14.56 21.30
N ASP A 308 11.44 15.11 20.46
CA ASP A 308 11.04 15.90 19.30
C ASP A 308 10.29 15.05 18.27
N ILE A 309 10.79 13.84 17.95
CA ILE A 309 10.12 12.91 17.02
C ILE A 309 8.69 12.61 17.47
N ARG A 310 8.49 12.30 18.75
CA ARG A 310 7.16 12.03 19.31
C ARG A 310 6.29 13.28 19.32
N SER A 311 6.83 14.40 19.79
CA SER A 311 6.07 15.66 19.92
C SER A 311 5.64 16.21 18.57
N GLU A 312 6.48 16.12 17.55
CA GLU A 312 6.16 16.53 16.17
C GLU A 312 4.98 15.71 15.62
N ARG A 313 5.03 14.39 15.78
CA ARG A 313 3.94 13.49 15.37
C ARG A 313 2.63 13.82 16.07
N ILE A 314 2.64 13.99 17.40
CA ILE A 314 1.44 14.34 18.16
C ILE A 314 0.87 15.70 17.69
N LYS A 315 1.73 16.72 17.53
CA LYS A 315 1.32 18.05 17.04
C LYS A 315 0.70 17.97 15.64
N LYS A 316 1.28 17.16 14.73
CA LYS A 316 0.74 16.98 13.40
C LYS A 316 -0.72 16.51 13.45
N PHE A 317 -1.01 15.43 14.18
CA PHE A 317 -2.37 14.88 14.26
C PHE A 317 -3.33 15.67 15.14
N ALA A 318 -2.83 16.52 16.03
CA ALA A 318 -3.67 17.47 16.80
C ALA A 318 -4.13 18.68 15.97
N ASN A 319 -3.54 18.92 14.81
CA ASN A 319 -3.87 20.03 13.92
C ASN A 319 -4.91 19.68 12.85
N TYR A 320 -5.33 18.42 12.76
CA TYR A 320 -6.43 17.93 11.91
C TYR A 320 -7.75 17.94 12.67
#